data_c6ad482746c63b6ef0cf5819c7948640
#
_entry.id   c6ad482746c63b6ef0cf5819c7948640
#
_cell.length_a   1.000
_cell.length_b   1.000
_cell.length_c   1.000
_cell.angle_alpha   90.00
_cell.angle_beta   90.00
_cell.angle_gamma   90.00
#
_symmetry.space_group_name_H-M   'P 1'
#
loop_
_entity.id
_entity.type
_entity.pdbx_description
1 polymer ?
#
loop_
_entity_poly.entity_id
_entity_poly.type
_entity_poly.pdbx_seq_one_letter_code
_entity_poly.pdbx_strand_id
1 'polypeptide(L)'
;MALQEDDFKKVISHAKEYGFVFQSSEIYDGLSAVYDYAQQGVALKNNIKDYWWRAMVQMHDNIVGIDSAIFMHPTVWKASGHVDAFNDPLIDNKDSKKRYRADVLIEDHVAKIEAKIEKELTKAAKRFGDSFDKEQYMATNERVAGYIATSKSILARMGDALTKEDLAAVKELIEELKIVCPISGSANWTDVKQFNLMFGTKIGASADSAMDLFLRPETAQGIFVNFLNVQKTGRMKIPFGIAQIGKAFRNEIVARQFIFRQREFEQMEMQFFVRPGTQKEWYDKWKETRIKWHHSLGFSADNYRFHDHDKLAHYADAAADIEFKFPFGFKELEGIHSRTDFDLSSHEKHSGKKLQFFDPELNESYVPYVVETSIGVDRMFLAIFSKSLEEETLENGSTRTVLKLPAVLAPTKAAILPLVKKDGLSELAHEIFQELQWDFAVSYDEKDAVGRRYRRQDALGTPFCITVDHQTKEDQTVTIRHRDSMEQERVAIADLAGIIDRAVSAKHWLKKMA
;
A
#
# COMPACT_ATOMS: atom_id res chain seq x y z
N MET A 1 -10.30 17.60 -11.42
CA MET A 1 -10.84 17.21 -10.09
C MET A 1 -12.16 16.44 -10.20
N ALA A 2 -13.22 16.92 -10.84
CA ALA A 2 -14.50 16.19 -10.92
C ALA A 2 -14.39 14.80 -11.57
N LEU A 3 -13.68 14.66 -12.68
CA LEU A 3 -13.47 13.36 -13.36
C LEU A 3 -12.70 12.34 -12.49
N GLN A 4 -11.70 12.78 -11.71
CA GLN A 4 -10.94 11.91 -10.82
C GLN A 4 -11.76 11.44 -9.61
N GLU A 5 -12.68 12.25 -9.12
CA GLU A 5 -13.57 11.90 -8.02
C GLU A 5 -14.61 10.85 -8.44
N ASP A 6 -15.10 10.92 -9.67
CA ASP A 6 -16.05 9.94 -10.22
C ASP A 6 -15.36 8.59 -10.48
N ASP A 7 -14.13 8.57 -10.95
CA ASP A 7 -13.36 7.34 -11.12
C ASP A 7 -13.10 6.64 -9.78
N PHE A 8 -12.80 7.41 -8.73
CA PHE A 8 -12.60 6.81 -7.41
C PHE A 8 -13.90 6.24 -6.81
N LYS A 9 -15.05 6.88 -7.04
CA LYS A 9 -16.36 6.35 -6.67
C LYS A 9 -16.67 5.03 -7.37
N LYS A 10 -16.30 4.90 -8.66
CA LYS A 10 -16.42 3.64 -9.41
C LYS A 10 -15.60 2.52 -8.78
N VAL A 11 -14.36 2.80 -8.39
CA VAL A 11 -13.48 1.84 -7.69
C VAL A 11 -14.13 1.33 -6.42
N ILE A 12 -14.67 2.22 -5.57
CA ILE A 12 -15.33 1.86 -4.30
C ILE A 12 -16.60 1.03 -4.58
N SER A 13 -17.43 1.46 -5.53
CA SER A 13 -18.66 0.76 -5.88
C SER A 13 -18.37 -0.65 -6.40
N HIS A 14 -17.40 -0.79 -7.30
CA HIS A 14 -16.99 -2.09 -7.85
C HIS A 14 -16.44 -3.01 -6.75
N ALA A 15 -15.60 -2.48 -5.85
CA ALA A 15 -15.06 -3.25 -4.74
C ALA A 15 -16.16 -3.82 -3.83
N LYS A 16 -17.20 -3.04 -3.58
CA LYS A 16 -18.37 -3.47 -2.79
C LYS A 16 -19.24 -4.47 -3.56
N GLU A 17 -19.61 -4.17 -4.79
CA GLU A 17 -20.51 -4.98 -5.61
C GLU A 17 -19.96 -6.39 -5.86
N TYR A 18 -18.65 -6.50 -6.12
CA TYR A 18 -18.02 -7.78 -6.47
C TYR A 18 -17.33 -8.49 -5.30
N GLY A 19 -17.60 -8.08 -4.06
CA GLY A 19 -17.14 -8.79 -2.86
C GLY A 19 -15.64 -8.71 -2.62
N PHE A 20 -15.06 -7.51 -2.83
CA PHE A 20 -13.67 -7.23 -2.47
C PHE A 20 -13.56 -6.59 -1.09
N VAL A 21 -14.25 -5.47 -0.85
CA VAL A 21 -14.13 -4.73 0.41
C VAL A 21 -15.49 -4.20 0.85
N PHE A 22 -15.81 -4.43 2.12
CA PHE A 22 -16.99 -3.88 2.80
C PHE A 22 -16.57 -2.98 3.95
N GLN A 23 -17.43 -2.08 4.36
CA GLN A 23 -17.25 -1.38 5.63
C GLN A 23 -17.46 -2.36 6.78
N SER A 24 -16.56 -2.37 7.76
CA SER A 24 -16.69 -3.28 8.89
C SER A 24 -17.96 -2.97 9.70
N SER A 25 -18.65 -4.03 10.11
CA SER A 25 -19.88 -3.95 10.90
C SER A 25 -21.00 -3.15 10.24
N GLU A 26 -21.15 -3.24 8.92
CA GLU A 26 -22.11 -2.44 8.12
C GLU A 26 -23.56 -2.59 8.62
N ILE A 27 -23.93 -3.74 9.20
CA ILE A 27 -25.27 -3.95 9.79
C ILE A 27 -25.56 -3.07 11.02
N TYR A 28 -24.53 -2.41 11.58
CA TYR A 28 -24.60 -1.45 12.68
C TYR A 28 -24.14 -0.05 12.23
N ASP A 29 -24.46 0.33 11.00
CA ASP A 29 -24.04 1.58 10.36
C ASP A 29 -22.53 1.71 10.13
N GLY A 30 -21.79 0.64 10.34
CA GLY A 30 -20.35 0.54 10.08
C GLY A 30 -19.47 1.27 11.09
N LEU A 31 -18.19 0.89 11.13
CA LEU A 31 -17.16 1.60 11.89
C LEU A 31 -16.25 2.39 10.93
N SER A 32 -16.12 3.68 11.20
CA SER A 32 -15.34 4.59 10.33
C SER A 32 -13.88 4.16 10.24
N ALA A 33 -13.34 4.11 9.02
CA ALA A 33 -11.95 3.75 8.72
C ALA A 33 -11.54 2.34 9.17
N VAL A 34 -12.49 1.42 9.22
CA VAL A 34 -12.26 -0.02 9.42
C VAL A 34 -13.04 -0.75 8.33
N TYR A 35 -12.38 -1.70 7.66
CA TYR A 35 -12.94 -2.43 6.53
C TYR A 35 -12.70 -3.93 6.64
N ASP A 36 -13.64 -4.69 6.11
CA ASP A 36 -13.58 -6.14 5.99
C ASP A 36 -13.25 -6.50 4.53
N TYR A 37 -12.33 -7.42 4.33
CA TYR A 37 -12.03 -7.99 3.02
C TYR A 37 -12.91 -9.21 2.79
N ALA A 38 -13.80 -9.12 1.80
CA ALA A 38 -14.70 -10.20 1.44
C ALA A 38 -14.00 -11.31 0.64
N GLN A 39 -14.74 -12.27 0.10
CA GLN A 39 -14.19 -13.48 -0.52
C GLN A 39 -13.18 -13.22 -1.64
N GLN A 40 -13.41 -12.23 -2.50
CA GLN A 40 -12.44 -11.86 -3.55
C GLN A 40 -11.31 -11.00 -2.98
N GLY A 41 -11.65 -10.11 -2.05
CA GLY A 41 -10.69 -9.23 -1.40
C GLY A 41 -9.65 -9.97 -0.58
N VAL A 42 -10.05 -10.93 0.25
CA VAL A 42 -9.10 -11.70 1.06
C VAL A 42 -8.16 -12.53 0.19
N ALA A 43 -8.66 -13.11 -0.91
CA ALA A 43 -7.83 -13.86 -1.84
C ALA A 43 -6.80 -12.95 -2.54
N LEU A 44 -7.22 -11.79 -3.07
CA LEU A 44 -6.30 -10.80 -3.66
C LEU A 44 -5.26 -10.32 -2.63
N LYS A 45 -5.71 -10.00 -1.41
CA LYS A 45 -4.83 -9.54 -0.32
C LYS A 45 -3.78 -10.59 0.05
N ASN A 46 -4.17 -11.86 0.15
CA ASN A 46 -3.24 -12.96 0.43
C ASN A 46 -2.26 -13.18 -0.72
N ASN A 47 -2.70 -13.10 -1.97
CA ASN A 47 -1.82 -13.20 -3.14
C ASN A 47 -0.78 -12.07 -3.18
N ILE A 48 -1.15 -10.83 -2.79
CA ILE A 48 -0.21 -9.70 -2.67
C ILE A 48 0.85 -10.02 -1.60
N LYS A 49 0.43 -10.50 -0.43
CA LYS A 49 1.35 -10.86 0.67
C LYS A 49 2.28 -12.00 0.27
N ASP A 50 1.78 -13.06 -0.37
CA ASP A 50 2.58 -14.18 -0.85
C ASP A 50 3.60 -13.73 -1.92
N TYR A 51 3.18 -12.90 -2.86
CA TYR A 51 4.05 -12.37 -3.91
C TYR A 51 5.19 -11.50 -3.32
N TRP A 52 4.87 -10.65 -2.34
CA TRP A 52 5.87 -9.86 -1.61
C TRP A 52 6.81 -10.76 -0.79
N TRP A 53 6.26 -11.74 -0.06
CA TRP A 53 7.05 -12.65 0.77
C TRP A 53 8.05 -13.47 -0.04
N ARG A 54 7.62 -13.98 -1.19
CA ARG A 54 8.52 -14.68 -2.11
C ARG A 54 9.65 -13.79 -2.61
N ALA A 55 9.33 -12.58 -3.02
CA ALA A 55 10.32 -11.62 -3.49
C ALA A 55 11.28 -11.18 -2.38
N MET A 56 10.76 -10.93 -1.17
CA MET A 56 11.54 -10.37 -0.07
C MET A 56 12.33 -11.42 0.71
N VAL A 57 11.74 -12.58 0.96
CA VAL A 57 12.34 -13.61 1.82
C VAL A 57 12.93 -14.77 1.00
N GLN A 58 12.15 -15.35 0.07
CA GLN A 58 12.61 -16.56 -0.63
C GLN A 58 13.69 -16.30 -1.68
N MET A 59 13.73 -15.10 -2.27
CA MET A 59 14.71 -14.74 -3.29
C MET A 59 16.02 -14.17 -2.72
N HIS A 60 16.12 -14.04 -1.39
CA HIS A 60 17.32 -13.58 -0.70
C HIS A 60 17.78 -14.64 0.30
N ASP A 61 19.06 -14.99 0.27
CA ASP A 61 19.69 -15.97 1.18
C ASP A 61 19.99 -15.39 2.57
N ASN A 62 19.94 -14.07 2.70
CA ASN A 62 20.24 -13.33 3.90
C ASN A 62 19.03 -12.57 4.49
N ILE A 63 17.81 -12.94 4.11
CA ILE A 63 16.58 -12.38 4.72
C ILE A 63 15.74 -13.51 5.30
N VAL A 64 15.32 -13.34 6.54
CA VAL A 64 14.47 -14.30 7.27
C VAL A 64 13.18 -13.64 7.73
N GLY A 65 12.16 -14.45 8.01
CA GLY A 65 10.86 -13.97 8.47
C GLY A 65 10.70 -14.06 9.98
N ILE A 66 9.86 -13.19 10.53
CA ILE A 66 9.36 -13.25 11.90
C ILE A 66 7.86 -12.91 11.91
N ASP A 67 7.16 -13.42 12.92
CA ASP A 67 5.81 -12.96 13.28
C ASP A 67 5.81 -12.57 14.77
N SER A 68 6.04 -11.29 15.06
CA SER A 68 6.08 -10.77 16.41
C SER A 68 4.66 -10.48 16.94
N ALA A 69 4.49 -10.58 18.26
CA ALA A 69 3.21 -10.31 18.90
C ALA A 69 2.75 -8.85 18.71
N ILE A 70 1.42 -8.66 18.62
CA ILE A 70 0.80 -7.32 18.60
C ILE A 70 0.99 -6.64 19.97
N PHE A 71 0.76 -7.38 21.04
CA PHE A 71 1.00 -6.90 22.41
C PHE A 71 2.47 -7.03 22.75
N MET A 72 3.09 -5.91 23.02
CA MET A 72 4.49 -5.81 23.45
C MET A 72 4.59 -5.05 24.76
N HIS A 73 5.70 -5.25 25.48
CA HIS A 73 5.93 -4.53 26.72
C HIS A 73 5.88 -3.01 26.49
N PRO A 74 5.18 -2.21 27.32
CA PRO A 74 5.00 -0.77 27.12
C PRO A 74 6.29 0.02 26.90
N THR A 75 7.39 -0.44 27.50
CA THR A 75 8.72 0.18 27.33
C THR A 75 9.20 0.16 25.87
N VAL A 76 8.72 -0.77 25.04
CA VAL A 76 9.04 -0.81 23.60
C VAL A 76 8.61 0.50 22.94
N TRP A 77 7.39 0.94 23.24
CA TRP A 77 6.80 2.16 22.67
C TRP A 77 7.37 3.44 23.26
N LYS A 78 7.83 3.37 24.50
CA LYS A 78 8.60 4.46 25.11
C LYS A 78 9.99 4.59 24.48
N ALA A 79 10.69 3.47 24.30
CA ALA A 79 12.02 3.43 23.68
C ALA A 79 12.00 3.93 22.24
N SER A 80 10.97 3.58 21.47
CA SER A 80 10.80 4.04 20.08
C SER A 80 10.23 5.46 19.95
N GLY A 81 9.87 6.12 21.06
CA GLY A 81 9.30 7.47 21.05
C GLY A 81 7.81 7.58 20.72
N HIS A 82 7.12 6.47 20.43
CA HIS A 82 5.70 6.50 20.03
C HIS A 82 4.76 7.01 21.13
N VAL A 83 5.07 6.75 22.39
CA VAL A 83 4.25 7.26 23.50
C VAL A 83 4.30 8.78 23.59
N ASP A 84 5.47 9.37 23.35
CA ASP A 84 5.73 10.79 23.56
C ASP A 84 5.51 11.64 22.30
N ALA A 85 5.83 11.12 21.09
CA ALA A 85 5.93 11.91 19.86
C ALA A 85 5.00 11.46 18.73
N PHE A 86 4.24 10.39 18.89
CA PHE A 86 3.34 9.92 17.82
C PHE A 86 1.97 10.61 17.87
N ASN A 87 1.99 11.91 17.56
CA ASN A 87 0.85 12.79 17.73
C ASN A 87 0.48 13.50 16.43
N ASP A 88 -0.84 13.66 16.17
CA ASP A 88 -1.39 14.52 15.13
C ASP A 88 -1.81 15.88 15.73
N PRO A 89 -1.50 17.01 15.07
CA PRO A 89 -2.00 18.32 15.46
C PRO A 89 -3.46 18.47 15.01
N LEU A 90 -4.41 18.46 15.94
CA LEU A 90 -5.84 18.54 15.65
C LEU A 90 -6.42 19.92 15.94
N ILE A 91 -7.33 20.37 15.09
CA ILE A 91 -8.07 21.62 15.21
C ILE A 91 -9.56 21.39 14.89
N ASP A 92 -10.46 21.96 15.68
CA ASP A 92 -11.90 21.86 15.45
C ASP A 92 -12.44 23.17 14.88
N ASN A 93 -13.36 23.06 13.91
CA ASN A 93 -14.14 24.22 13.50
C ASN A 93 -15.40 24.30 14.36
N LYS A 94 -15.59 25.43 15.07
CA LYS A 94 -16.67 25.62 16.04
C LYS A 94 -18.07 25.64 15.39
N ASP A 95 -18.17 26.08 14.14
CA ASP A 95 -19.46 26.22 13.45
C ASP A 95 -19.92 24.89 12.81
N SER A 96 -18.99 24.17 12.15
CA SER A 96 -19.31 22.86 11.56
C SER A 96 -19.23 21.71 12.57
N LYS A 97 -18.63 21.93 13.75
CA LYS A 97 -18.31 20.90 14.78
C LYS A 97 -17.49 19.73 14.20
N LYS A 98 -16.73 20.00 13.15
CA LYS A 98 -15.87 19.00 12.50
C LYS A 98 -14.41 19.20 12.90
N ARG A 99 -13.73 18.07 13.06
CA ARG A 99 -12.32 17.99 13.41
C ARG A 99 -11.46 17.78 12.18
N TYR A 100 -10.30 18.43 12.15
CA TYR A 100 -9.33 18.39 11.07
C TYR A 100 -7.93 18.24 11.64
N ARG A 101 -7.02 17.71 10.82
CA ARG A 101 -5.59 17.82 11.07
C ARG A 101 -5.16 19.22 10.61
N ALA A 102 -4.49 19.94 11.48
CA ALA A 102 -4.04 21.29 11.19
C ALA A 102 -2.98 21.35 10.09
N ASP A 103 -2.05 20.40 10.10
CA ASP A 103 -1.04 20.20 9.06
C ASP A 103 -1.67 19.92 7.69
N VAL A 104 -2.63 19.01 7.61
CA VAL A 104 -3.34 18.69 6.36
C VAL A 104 -4.11 19.88 5.80
N LEU A 105 -4.71 20.72 6.66
CA LEU A 105 -5.38 21.94 6.19
C LEU A 105 -4.39 22.92 5.53
N ILE A 106 -3.18 23.01 6.05
CA ILE A 106 -2.10 23.83 5.50
C ILE A 106 -1.58 23.23 4.19
N GLU A 107 -1.34 21.90 4.15
CA GLU A 107 -0.94 21.17 2.95
C GLU A 107 -1.99 21.30 1.83
N ASP A 108 -3.28 21.17 2.12
CA ASP A 108 -4.37 21.37 1.17
C ASP A 108 -4.39 22.81 0.61
N HIS A 109 -3.98 23.80 1.43
CA HIS A 109 -3.81 25.18 0.97
C HIS A 109 -2.62 25.32 0.02
N VAL A 110 -1.49 24.71 0.35
CA VAL A 110 -0.28 24.67 -0.50
C VAL A 110 -0.59 23.96 -1.83
N ALA A 111 -1.29 22.83 -1.79
CA ALA A 111 -1.70 22.11 -3.00
C ALA A 111 -2.53 22.98 -3.98
N LYS A 112 -3.35 23.91 -3.45
CA LYS A 112 -4.06 24.90 -4.30
C LYS A 112 -3.12 25.90 -4.96
N ILE A 113 -2.01 26.24 -4.31
CA ILE A 113 -0.95 27.10 -4.89
C ILE A 113 -0.20 26.33 -5.97
N GLU A 114 0.16 25.07 -5.70
CA GLU A 114 0.82 24.18 -6.67
C GLU A 114 -0.04 23.93 -7.92
N ALA A 115 -1.34 23.78 -7.75
CA ALA A 115 -2.27 23.69 -8.87
C ALA A 115 -2.30 24.96 -9.74
N LYS A 116 -2.02 26.14 -9.17
CA LYS A 116 -1.86 27.38 -9.96
C LYS A 116 -0.54 27.37 -10.74
N ILE A 117 0.54 26.87 -10.14
CA ILE A 117 1.83 26.69 -10.82
C ILE A 117 1.64 25.77 -12.02
N GLU A 118 1.05 24.60 -11.84
CA GLU A 118 0.84 23.63 -12.91
C GLU A 118 -0.04 24.17 -14.05
N LYS A 119 -1.07 24.97 -13.71
CA LYS A 119 -1.86 25.71 -14.70
C LYS A 119 -1.04 26.67 -15.54
N GLU A 120 -0.13 27.43 -14.92
CA GLU A 120 0.73 28.37 -15.65
C GLU A 120 1.76 27.64 -16.51
N LEU A 121 2.36 26.54 -16.00
CA LEU A 121 3.27 25.68 -16.77
C LEU A 121 2.57 25.05 -17.99
N THR A 122 1.35 24.55 -17.81
CA THR A 122 0.55 23.98 -18.92
C THR A 122 0.24 25.03 -19.99
N LYS A 123 -0.08 26.28 -19.60
CA LYS A 123 -0.29 27.37 -20.54
C LYS A 123 0.99 27.72 -21.29
N ALA A 124 2.13 27.79 -20.57
CA ALA A 124 3.42 28.06 -21.15
C ALA A 124 3.85 26.98 -22.14
N ALA A 125 3.70 25.72 -21.80
CA ALA A 125 3.98 24.60 -22.68
C ALA A 125 3.15 24.66 -23.98
N LYS A 126 1.87 25.01 -23.90
CA LYS A 126 1.01 25.21 -25.09
C LYS A 126 1.44 26.42 -25.92
N ARG A 127 2.00 27.46 -25.31
CA ARG A 127 2.44 28.70 -25.99
C ARG A 127 3.78 28.55 -26.69
N PHE A 128 4.73 27.85 -26.06
CA PHE A 128 6.12 27.73 -26.52
C PHE A 128 6.40 26.41 -27.27
N GLY A 129 5.49 25.43 -27.23
CA GLY A 129 5.63 24.14 -27.95
C GLY A 129 6.94 23.43 -27.58
N ASP A 130 7.61 22.89 -28.59
CA ASP A 130 8.86 22.12 -28.42
C ASP A 130 10.05 22.94 -27.86
N SER A 131 9.95 24.25 -27.81
CA SER A 131 10.96 25.12 -27.20
C SER A 131 10.72 25.42 -25.73
N PHE A 132 9.73 24.80 -25.09
CA PHE A 132 9.42 25.03 -23.69
C PHE A 132 10.38 24.31 -22.75
N ASP A 133 11.20 25.09 -22.06
CA ASP A 133 12.04 24.64 -20.95
C ASP A 133 11.33 24.93 -19.63
N LYS A 134 10.89 23.87 -18.98
CA LYS A 134 10.12 23.94 -17.72
C LYS A 134 10.95 24.53 -16.59
N GLU A 135 12.21 24.11 -16.44
CA GLU A 135 13.09 24.56 -15.34
C GLU A 135 13.44 26.03 -15.50
N GLN A 136 13.83 26.44 -16.71
CA GLN A 136 14.12 27.84 -17.02
C GLN A 136 12.89 28.72 -16.81
N TYR A 137 11.70 28.26 -17.23
CA TYR A 137 10.46 29.00 -17.04
C TYR A 137 10.10 29.16 -15.56
N MET A 138 10.26 28.08 -14.74
CA MET A 138 10.03 28.14 -13.29
C MET A 138 10.98 29.13 -12.59
N ALA A 139 12.22 29.23 -13.05
CA ALA A 139 13.23 30.13 -12.48
C ALA A 139 13.05 31.60 -12.91
N THR A 140 12.59 31.86 -14.15
CA THR A 140 12.56 33.20 -14.73
C THR A 140 11.19 33.89 -14.69
N ASN A 141 10.10 33.10 -14.57
CA ASN A 141 8.77 33.69 -14.49
C ASN A 141 8.47 34.11 -13.05
N GLU A 142 8.48 35.43 -12.79
CA GLU A 142 8.31 36.04 -11.46
C GLU A 142 7.06 35.48 -10.70
N ARG A 143 5.96 35.29 -11.43
CA ARG A 143 4.71 34.77 -10.83
C ARG A 143 4.83 33.34 -10.37
N VAL A 144 5.43 32.47 -11.19
CA VAL A 144 5.64 31.05 -10.86
C VAL A 144 6.69 30.94 -9.76
N ALA A 145 7.80 31.66 -9.87
CA ALA A 145 8.83 31.69 -8.82
C ALA A 145 8.27 32.22 -7.48
N GLY A 146 7.39 33.22 -7.50
CA GLY A 146 6.69 33.74 -6.32
C GLY A 146 5.77 32.66 -5.68
N TYR A 147 5.02 31.91 -6.47
CA TYR A 147 4.20 30.80 -5.93
C TYR A 147 5.06 29.70 -5.33
N ILE A 148 6.15 29.33 -5.97
CA ILE A 148 7.10 28.32 -5.46
C ILE A 148 7.70 28.77 -4.12
N ALA A 149 8.18 30.02 -4.04
CA ALA A 149 8.74 30.59 -2.82
C ALA A 149 7.70 30.62 -1.68
N THR A 150 6.46 30.99 -2.00
CA THR A 150 5.35 30.99 -1.03
C THR A 150 5.05 29.59 -0.50
N SER A 151 4.93 28.60 -1.38
CA SER A 151 4.69 27.20 -0.98
C SER A 151 5.80 26.68 -0.07
N LYS A 152 7.06 26.89 -0.47
CA LYS A 152 8.23 26.50 0.34
C LYS A 152 8.25 27.19 1.70
N SER A 153 7.96 28.49 1.76
CA SER A 153 7.92 29.24 3.02
C SER A 153 6.83 28.75 3.97
N ILE A 154 5.64 28.47 3.45
CA ILE A 154 4.52 27.94 4.25
C ILE A 154 4.89 26.56 4.84
N LEU A 155 5.39 25.64 4.01
CA LEU A 155 5.78 24.30 4.46
C LEU A 155 6.94 24.36 5.47
N ALA A 156 7.92 25.22 5.26
CA ALA A 156 9.04 25.41 6.19
C ALA A 156 8.55 25.91 7.56
N ARG A 157 7.70 26.96 7.59
CA ARG A 157 7.11 27.49 8.83
C ARG A 157 6.26 26.45 9.56
N MET A 158 5.43 25.71 8.84
CA MET A 158 4.64 24.62 9.43
C MET A 158 5.56 23.56 10.02
N GLY A 159 6.53 23.10 9.26
CA GLY A 159 7.49 22.09 9.70
C GLY A 159 8.30 22.53 10.93
N ASP A 160 8.71 23.78 11.02
CA ASP A 160 9.43 24.33 12.17
C ASP A 160 8.54 24.42 13.41
N ALA A 161 7.28 24.87 13.26
CA ALA A 161 6.31 24.94 14.34
C ALA A 161 6.00 23.54 14.91
N LEU A 162 5.78 22.57 14.04
CA LEU A 162 5.53 21.17 14.46
C LEU A 162 6.74 20.54 15.15
N THR A 163 7.96 20.81 14.66
CA THR A 163 9.20 20.29 15.27
C THR A 163 9.43 20.85 16.67
N LYS A 164 9.05 22.11 16.88
CA LYS A 164 9.15 22.79 18.20
C LYS A 164 7.93 22.55 19.08
N GLU A 165 6.97 21.75 18.62
CA GLU A 165 5.68 21.55 19.29
C GLU A 165 4.92 22.86 19.57
N ASP A 166 5.19 23.90 18.77
CA ASP A 166 4.52 25.21 18.87
C ASP A 166 3.17 25.19 18.16
N LEU A 167 2.18 24.65 18.83
CA LEU A 167 0.83 24.51 18.32
C LEU A 167 0.11 25.86 18.12
N ALA A 168 0.55 26.90 18.85
CA ALA A 168 0.05 28.25 18.68
C ALA A 168 0.50 28.82 17.33
N ALA A 169 1.78 28.65 16.96
CA ALA A 169 2.30 29.05 15.67
C ALA A 169 1.63 28.31 14.50
N VAL A 170 1.25 27.03 14.66
CA VAL A 170 0.46 26.31 13.64
C VAL A 170 -0.93 26.94 13.46
N LYS A 171 -1.60 27.32 14.55
CA LYS A 171 -2.89 28.02 14.49
C LYS A 171 -2.76 29.40 13.83
N GLU A 172 -1.78 30.20 14.24
CA GLU A 172 -1.50 31.51 13.65
C GLU A 172 -1.29 31.39 12.13
N LEU A 173 -0.55 30.38 11.67
CA LEU A 173 -0.35 30.12 10.25
C LEU A 173 -1.66 29.84 9.51
N ILE A 174 -2.58 29.04 10.10
CA ILE A 174 -3.92 28.79 9.54
C ILE A 174 -4.72 30.09 9.42
N GLU A 175 -4.64 30.95 10.42
CA GLU A 175 -5.35 32.24 10.46
C GLU A 175 -4.76 33.24 9.45
N GLU A 176 -3.44 33.38 9.37
CA GLU A 176 -2.75 34.23 8.37
C GLU A 176 -3.09 33.81 6.94
N LEU A 177 -3.08 32.51 6.65
CA LEU A 177 -3.42 31.96 5.35
C LEU A 177 -4.92 32.04 5.04
N LYS A 178 -5.74 32.52 6.00
CA LYS A 178 -7.21 32.61 5.88
C LYS A 178 -7.82 31.28 5.46
N ILE A 179 -7.33 30.18 6.04
CA ILE A 179 -7.85 28.85 5.75
C ILE A 179 -9.21 28.74 6.40
N VAL A 180 -10.22 28.39 5.60
CA VAL A 180 -11.60 28.20 6.03
C VAL A 180 -11.98 26.72 6.06
N CYS A 181 -12.92 26.38 6.90
CA CYS A 181 -13.48 25.04 6.99
C CYS A 181 -14.09 24.60 5.64
N PRO A 182 -13.70 23.46 5.09
CA PRO A 182 -14.21 22.97 3.80
C PRO A 182 -15.74 22.75 3.78
N ILE A 183 -16.35 22.56 4.95
CA ILE A 183 -17.80 22.28 5.08
C ILE A 183 -18.60 23.56 5.33
N SER A 184 -18.20 24.36 6.34
CA SER A 184 -18.96 25.56 6.72
C SER A 184 -18.50 26.84 6.03
N GLY A 185 -17.31 26.85 5.41
CA GLY A 185 -16.70 28.07 4.87
C GLY A 185 -16.23 29.07 5.95
N SER A 186 -16.33 28.72 7.23
CA SER A 186 -15.98 29.57 8.37
C SER A 186 -14.52 29.41 8.78
N ALA A 187 -13.90 30.49 9.25
CA ALA A 187 -12.56 30.50 9.86
C ALA A 187 -12.62 30.43 11.41
N ASN A 188 -13.74 30.04 12.00
CA ASN A 188 -13.92 29.99 13.45
C ASN A 188 -13.29 28.71 14.05
N TRP A 189 -11.98 28.74 14.26
CA TRP A 189 -11.18 27.61 14.71
C TRP A 189 -11.00 27.60 16.23
N THR A 190 -10.83 26.39 16.81
CA THR A 190 -10.32 26.20 18.17
C THR A 190 -8.80 26.37 18.21
N ASP A 191 -8.22 26.19 19.39
CA ASP A 191 -6.78 25.97 19.48
C ASP A 191 -6.40 24.60 18.91
N VAL A 192 -5.16 24.49 18.39
CA VAL A 192 -4.59 23.22 17.97
C VAL A 192 -4.21 22.41 19.20
N LYS A 193 -4.51 21.10 19.18
CA LYS A 193 -4.15 20.17 20.26
C LYS A 193 -3.47 18.94 19.69
N GLN A 194 -2.48 18.45 20.37
CA GLN A 194 -1.87 17.15 20.04
C GLN A 194 -2.81 16.01 20.40
N PHE A 195 -2.86 15.02 19.53
CA PHE A 195 -3.65 13.80 19.72
C PHE A 195 -2.76 12.59 19.43
N ASN A 196 -2.53 11.76 20.46
CA ASN A 196 -1.72 10.55 20.30
C ASN A 196 -2.48 9.49 19.50
N LEU A 197 -1.83 8.93 18.48
CA LEU A 197 -2.40 7.95 17.57
C LEU A 197 -2.34 6.50 18.10
N MET A 198 -1.75 6.26 19.25
CA MET A 198 -1.71 4.93 19.87
C MET A 198 -3.09 4.52 20.41
N PHE A 199 -3.53 3.32 20.12
CA PHE A 199 -4.66 2.69 20.82
C PHE A 199 -4.16 2.10 22.14
N GLY A 200 -4.70 2.60 23.25
CA GLY A 200 -4.44 2.05 24.59
C GLY A 200 -5.45 0.97 24.97
N THR A 201 -5.00 -0.02 25.74
CA THR A 201 -5.83 -1.04 26.38
C THR A 201 -5.22 -1.44 27.72
N LYS A 202 -5.86 -2.33 28.46
CA LYS A 202 -5.36 -2.83 29.76
C LYS A 202 -5.35 -4.35 29.77
N ILE A 203 -4.34 -4.91 30.43
CA ILE A 203 -4.24 -6.34 30.74
C ILE A 203 -4.16 -6.53 32.25
N GLY A 204 -4.96 -7.43 32.81
CA GLY A 204 -5.03 -7.73 34.23
C GLY A 204 -6.44 -8.07 34.68
N ALA A 205 -6.56 -8.78 35.80
CA ALA A 205 -7.85 -9.27 36.29
C ALA A 205 -8.62 -8.22 37.13
N SER A 206 -7.94 -7.20 37.67
CA SER A 206 -8.55 -6.13 38.46
C SER A 206 -8.03 -4.76 38.03
N ALA A 207 -8.82 -3.72 38.28
CA ALA A 207 -8.43 -2.34 37.95
C ALA A 207 -7.11 -1.91 38.62
N ASP A 208 -6.87 -2.35 39.84
CA ASP A 208 -5.70 -1.98 40.61
C ASP A 208 -4.41 -2.69 40.19
N SER A 209 -4.52 -3.85 39.51
CA SER A 209 -3.39 -4.64 39.02
C SER A 209 -3.24 -4.62 37.50
N ALA A 210 -4.09 -3.85 36.82
CA ALA A 210 -4.07 -3.77 35.37
C ALA A 210 -2.86 -2.97 34.86
N MET A 211 -2.12 -3.57 33.93
CA MET A 211 -1.02 -2.91 33.22
C MET A 211 -1.57 -2.25 31.96
N ASP A 212 -1.21 -0.99 31.73
CA ASP A 212 -1.51 -0.31 30.46
C ASP A 212 -0.71 -0.92 29.32
N LEU A 213 -1.39 -1.24 28.23
CA LEU A 213 -0.82 -1.75 27.00
C LEU A 213 -1.24 -0.89 25.82
N PHE A 214 -0.52 -1.05 24.72
CA PHE A 214 -0.86 -0.42 23.45
C PHE A 214 -0.96 -1.47 22.36
N LEU A 215 -1.89 -1.24 21.40
CA LEU A 215 -1.85 -1.92 20.13
C LEU A 215 -0.72 -1.34 19.30
N ARG A 216 0.11 -2.19 18.69
CA ARG A 216 1.27 -1.72 17.92
C ARG A 216 0.86 -0.81 16.76
N PRO A 217 1.45 0.40 16.61
CA PRO A 217 1.17 1.30 15.49
C PRO A 217 1.99 0.98 14.24
N GLU A 218 2.99 0.08 14.36
CA GLU A 218 3.87 -0.41 13.30
C GLU A 218 4.44 -1.78 13.64
N THR A 219 4.97 -2.46 12.64
CA THR A 219 5.58 -3.79 12.79
C THR A 219 7.08 -3.76 13.06
N ALA A 220 7.77 -2.63 12.82
CA ALA A 220 9.23 -2.48 12.93
C ALA A 220 9.76 -2.85 14.32
N GLN A 221 9.12 -2.36 15.38
CA GLN A 221 9.64 -2.51 16.75
C GLN A 221 9.71 -3.97 17.19
N GLY A 222 8.78 -4.80 16.70
CA GLY A 222 8.85 -6.24 16.92
C GLY A 222 10.08 -6.90 16.31
N ILE A 223 10.58 -6.36 15.21
CA ILE A 223 11.83 -6.82 14.58
C ILE A 223 13.03 -6.40 15.42
N PHE A 224 13.11 -5.14 15.85
CA PHE A 224 14.24 -4.62 16.61
C PHE A 224 14.43 -5.34 17.95
N VAL A 225 13.36 -5.54 18.72
CA VAL A 225 13.45 -6.23 20.00
C VAL A 225 13.82 -7.71 19.88
N ASN A 226 13.61 -8.31 18.71
CA ASN A 226 13.98 -9.69 18.40
C ASN A 226 15.29 -9.83 17.61
N PHE A 227 15.99 -8.74 17.32
CA PHE A 227 17.21 -8.75 16.52
C PHE A 227 18.21 -9.84 16.96
N LEU A 228 18.60 -9.86 18.26
CA LEU A 228 19.55 -10.86 18.77
C LEU A 228 18.99 -12.29 18.77
N ASN A 229 17.70 -12.46 19.03
CA ASN A 229 17.07 -13.78 19.01
C ASN A 229 17.16 -14.39 17.60
N VAL A 230 16.80 -13.62 16.58
CA VAL A 230 16.85 -14.03 15.18
C VAL A 230 18.30 -14.21 14.71
N GLN A 231 19.18 -13.25 15.02
CA GLN A 231 20.58 -13.29 14.63
C GLN A 231 21.27 -14.57 15.15
N LYS A 232 21.07 -14.89 16.45
CA LYS A 232 21.72 -16.05 17.09
C LYS A 232 21.12 -17.38 16.63
N THR A 233 19.79 -17.50 16.61
CA THR A 233 19.11 -18.76 16.23
C THR A 233 19.26 -19.06 14.74
N GLY A 234 19.23 -18.03 13.89
CA GLY A 234 19.46 -18.14 12.45
C GLY A 234 20.93 -18.16 12.05
N ARG A 235 21.87 -17.92 13.01
CA ARG A 235 23.31 -17.76 12.72
C ARG A 235 23.57 -16.72 11.64
N MET A 236 22.77 -15.65 11.64
CA MET A 236 22.83 -14.62 10.60
C MET A 236 24.10 -13.78 10.75
N LYS A 237 24.67 -13.46 9.60
CA LYS A 237 25.83 -12.55 9.48
C LYS A 237 25.38 -11.24 8.83
N ILE A 238 25.94 -10.13 9.24
CA ILE A 238 25.70 -8.83 8.60
C ILE A 238 26.39 -8.79 7.24
N PRO A 239 25.71 -8.34 6.16
CA PRO A 239 24.35 -7.76 6.15
C PRO A 239 23.24 -8.84 6.09
N PHE A 240 22.17 -8.65 6.88
CA PHE A 240 21.00 -9.53 6.80
C PHE A 240 19.72 -8.75 7.13
N GLY A 241 18.58 -9.28 6.67
CA GLY A 241 17.27 -8.69 6.89
C GLY A 241 16.34 -9.57 7.73
N ILE A 242 15.43 -8.91 8.43
CA ILE A 242 14.29 -9.56 9.09
C ILE A 242 13.01 -8.94 8.51
N ALA A 243 12.15 -9.77 7.95
CA ALA A 243 10.90 -9.38 7.34
C ALA A 243 9.69 -9.82 8.16
N GLN A 244 8.64 -9.03 8.15
CA GLN A 244 7.37 -9.32 8.82
C GLN A 244 6.19 -8.82 8.01
N ILE A 245 5.09 -9.60 8.03
CA ILE A 245 3.76 -9.13 7.62
C ILE A 245 2.87 -9.16 8.86
N GLY A 246 2.21 -8.07 9.16
CA GLY A 246 1.37 -8.06 10.34
C GLY A 246 0.45 -6.85 10.47
N LYS A 247 -0.55 -6.98 11.32
CA LYS A 247 -1.50 -5.93 11.67
C LYS A 247 -0.83 -4.82 12.46
N ALA A 248 -1.21 -3.58 12.15
CA ALA A 248 -0.86 -2.39 12.91
C ALA A 248 -2.12 -1.51 13.10
N PHE A 249 -2.09 -0.63 14.10
CA PHE A 249 -3.27 0.10 14.56
C PHE A 249 -2.91 1.56 14.82
N ARG A 250 -3.66 2.49 14.18
CA ARG A 250 -3.49 3.92 14.41
C ARG A 250 -4.85 4.57 14.62
N ASN A 251 -5.02 5.28 15.71
CA ASN A 251 -6.27 5.94 16.04
C ASN A 251 -6.51 7.18 15.17
N GLU A 252 -6.59 6.95 13.86
CA GLU A 252 -6.80 7.96 12.83
C GLU A 252 -8.10 8.71 13.08
N ILE A 253 -8.02 10.03 13.24
CA ILE A 253 -9.19 10.90 13.47
C ILE A 253 -9.84 11.30 12.15
N VAL A 254 -9.02 11.57 11.14
CA VAL A 254 -9.48 11.99 9.81
C VAL A 254 -9.23 10.87 8.82
N ALA A 255 -10.11 9.89 8.84
CA ALA A 255 -10.11 8.81 7.87
C ALA A 255 -10.68 9.30 6.53
N ARG A 256 -9.89 9.20 5.47
CA ARG A 256 -10.30 9.58 4.11
C ARG A 256 -9.76 8.57 3.11
N GLN A 257 -10.35 8.56 1.91
CA GLN A 257 -9.81 7.83 0.75
C GLN A 257 -9.91 6.30 0.89
N PHE A 258 -11.06 5.81 1.43
CA PHE A 258 -11.34 4.37 1.49
C PHE A 258 -10.25 3.63 2.27
N ILE A 259 -9.76 2.48 1.76
CA ILE A 259 -8.72 1.66 2.40
C ILE A 259 -7.31 2.27 2.35
N PHE A 260 -7.12 3.48 1.81
CA PHE A 260 -5.83 4.17 1.80
C PHE A 260 -5.36 4.56 3.21
N ARG A 261 -6.31 4.95 4.08
CA ARG A 261 -6.02 5.32 5.48
C ARG A 261 -7.05 4.69 6.40
N GLN A 262 -6.61 3.74 7.20
CA GLN A 262 -7.43 2.94 8.09
C GLN A 262 -6.91 2.99 9.51
N ARG A 263 -7.78 2.64 10.48
CA ARG A 263 -7.42 2.50 11.89
C ARG A 263 -6.77 1.16 12.22
N GLU A 264 -7.12 0.14 11.46
CA GLU A 264 -6.55 -1.20 11.49
C GLU A 264 -6.10 -1.56 10.07
N PHE A 265 -4.82 -1.84 9.88
CA PHE A 265 -4.22 -2.10 8.58
C PHE A 265 -3.12 -3.16 8.69
N GLU A 266 -2.60 -3.64 7.57
CA GLU A 266 -1.44 -4.55 7.54
C GLU A 266 -0.25 -3.87 6.87
N GLN A 267 0.95 -4.13 7.44
CA GLN A 267 2.24 -3.76 6.86
C GLN A 267 2.99 -5.00 6.41
N MET A 268 3.72 -4.86 5.31
CA MET A 268 4.80 -5.75 4.87
C MET A 268 6.07 -4.96 5.04
N GLU A 269 6.92 -5.37 5.96
CA GLU A 269 8.04 -4.59 6.42
C GLU A 269 9.30 -5.44 6.52
N MET A 270 10.44 -4.88 6.15
CA MET A 270 11.75 -5.50 6.27
C MET A 270 12.73 -4.49 6.85
N GLN A 271 13.46 -4.92 7.88
CA GLN A 271 14.57 -4.18 8.50
C GLN A 271 15.89 -4.89 8.12
N PHE A 272 16.73 -4.21 7.37
CA PHE A 272 17.99 -4.74 6.86
C PHE A 272 19.16 -4.18 7.67
N PHE A 273 19.82 -5.06 8.40
CA PHE A 273 20.91 -4.72 9.30
C PHE A 273 22.24 -4.72 8.56
N VAL A 274 22.98 -3.62 8.66
CA VAL A 274 24.22 -3.39 7.91
C VAL A 274 25.33 -2.88 8.83
N ARG A 275 26.59 -3.00 8.37
CA ARG A 275 27.74 -2.38 9.05
C ARG A 275 27.61 -0.86 9.01
N PRO A 276 27.86 -0.16 10.14
CA PRO A 276 27.89 1.30 10.16
C PRO A 276 28.80 1.87 9.06
N GLY A 277 28.32 2.89 8.36
CA GLY A 277 29.01 3.52 7.23
C GLY A 277 28.66 2.93 5.87
N THR A 278 27.99 1.76 5.79
CA THR A 278 27.57 1.14 4.51
C THR A 278 26.08 1.33 4.22
N GLN A 279 25.33 1.99 5.12
CA GLN A 279 23.87 2.11 5.02
C GLN A 279 23.38 2.83 3.77
N LYS A 280 24.12 3.83 3.27
CA LYS A 280 23.70 4.57 2.05
C LYS A 280 23.81 3.73 0.79
N GLU A 281 24.84 2.91 0.68
CA GLU A 281 24.98 1.95 -0.44
C GLU A 281 23.81 0.94 -0.45
N TRP A 282 23.46 0.42 0.74
CA TRP A 282 22.33 -0.50 0.88
C TRP A 282 20.98 0.19 0.68
N TYR A 283 20.83 1.44 1.10
CA TYR A 283 19.66 2.24 0.83
C TYR A 283 19.39 2.39 -0.68
N ASP A 284 20.44 2.73 -1.47
CA ASP A 284 20.31 2.86 -2.92
C ASP A 284 19.99 1.51 -3.58
N LYS A 285 20.61 0.43 -3.14
CA LYS A 285 20.30 -0.94 -3.61
C LYS A 285 18.84 -1.32 -3.32
N TRP A 286 18.34 -0.98 -2.14
CA TRP A 286 16.95 -1.27 -1.79
C TRP A 286 15.97 -0.39 -2.58
N LYS A 287 16.26 0.87 -2.82
CA LYS A 287 15.46 1.71 -3.74
C LYS A 287 15.33 1.04 -5.12
N GLU A 288 16.43 0.60 -5.70
CA GLU A 288 16.42 -0.08 -6.99
C GLU A 288 15.67 -1.43 -6.94
N THR A 289 15.89 -2.23 -5.93
CA THR A 289 15.23 -3.54 -5.77
C THR A 289 13.72 -3.37 -5.62
N ARG A 290 13.28 -2.39 -4.82
CA ARG A 290 11.86 -2.19 -4.57
C ARG A 290 11.12 -1.65 -5.78
N ILE A 291 11.67 -0.70 -6.53
CA ILE A 291 11.02 -0.20 -7.73
C ILE A 291 10.95 -1.28 -8.83
N LYS A 292 11.95 -2.15 -8.96
CA LYS A 292 11.91 -3.31 -9.86
C LYS A 292 10.79 -4.28 -9.49
N TRP A 293 10.58 -4.52 -8.18
CA TRP A 293 9.47 -5.35 -7.71
C TRP A 293 8.12 -4.77 -8.10
N HIS A 294 7.90 -3.47 -7.93
CA HIS A 294 6.68 -2.81 -8.39
C HIS A 294 6.47 -2.95 -9.90
N HIS A 295 7.51 -2.73 -10.69
CA HIS A 295 7.43 -2.87 -12.14
C HIS A 295 7.19 -4.32 -12.60
N SER A 296 7.60 -5.32 -11.81
CA SER A 296 7.36 -6.73 -12.14
C SER A 296 5.87 -7.07 -12.28
N LEU A 297 4.99 -6.29 -11.64
CA LEU A 297 3.54 -6.43 -11.73
C LEU A 297 2.94 -5.93 -13.07
N GLY A 298 3.75 -5.32 -13.93
CA GLY A 298 3.37 -4.95 -15.30
C GLY A 298 2.68 -3.59 -15.44
N PHE A 299 2.59 -2.80 -14.37
CA PHE A 299 2.10 -1.43 -14.47
C PHE A 299 3.15 -0.49 -15.07
N SER A 300 2.71 0.51 -15.85
CA SER A 300 3.57 1.50 -16.48
C SER A 300 4.42 2.24 -15.43
N ALA A 301 5.68 2.53 -15.78
CA ALA A 301 6.60 3.32 -14.96
C ALA A 301 6.04 4.70 -14.58
N ASP A 302 5.21 5.31 -15.43
CA ASP A 302 4.56 6.60 -15.16
C ASP A 302 3.57 6.59 -13.98
N ASN A 303 3.25 5.40 -13.47
CA ASN A 303 2.43 5.28 -12.26
C ASN A 303 3.25 5.41 -10.98
N TYR A 304 4.56 5.41 -11.06
CA TYR A 304 5.48 5.46 -9.92
C TYR A 304 6.41 6.65 -10.02
N ARG A 305 6.82 7.19 -8.90
CA ARG A 305 7.93 8.14 -8.79
C ARG A 305 8.58 8.03 -7.43
N PHE A 306 9.86 8.39 -7.34
CA PHE A 306 10.50 8.62 -6.06
C PHE A 306 10.19 10.03 -5.55
N HIS A 307 9.99 10.13 -4.24
CA HIS A 307 9.90 11.38 -3.51
C HIS A 307 10.89 11.32 -2.36
N ASP A 308 12.04 11.97 -2.53
CA ASP A 308 13.03 12.08 -1.48
C ASP A 308 12.56 13.11 -0.44
N HIS A 309 12.76 12.81 0.85
CA HIS A 309 12.32 13.69 1.93
C HIS A 309 13.29 14.83 2.15
N ASP A 310 12.86 16.08 1.96
CA ASP A 310 13.66 17.28 2.25
C ASP A 310 13.98 17.42 3.76
N LYS A 311 13.07 16.92 4.61
CA LYS A 311 13.21 16.96 6.07
C LYS A 311 13.17 15.53 6.62
N LEU A 312 14.33 15.08 7.08
CA LEU A 312 14.49 13.75 7.64
C LEU A 312 13.95 13.67 9.07
N ALA A 313 13.38 12.52 9.43
CA ALA A 313 13.10 12.19 10.81
C ALA A 313 14.42 12.09 11.61
N HIS A 314 14.37 12.33 12.91
CA HIS A 314 15.54 12.35 13.78
C HIS A 314 16.34 11.04 13.83
N TYR A 315 15.74 9.95 13.39
CA TYR A 315 16.34 8.62 13.33
C TYR A 315 16.92 8.24 11.96
N ALA A 316 16.75 9.09 10.94
CA ALA A 316 17.13 8.76 9.58
C ALA A 316 18.20 9.71 9.03
N ASP A 317 19.13 9.19 8.22
CA ASP A 317 20.11 9.97 7.46
C ASP A 317 19.81 9.98 5.94
N ALA A 318 18.82 9.19 5.49
CA ALA A 318 18.20 9.24 4.18
C ALA A 318 16.77 8.65 4.24
N ALA A 319 15.85 9.23 3.48
CA ALA A 319 14.48 8.73 3.37
C ALA A 319 13.91 9.07 1.99
N ALA A 320 13.20 8.13 1.40
CA ALA A 320 12.42 8.34 0.17
C ALA A 320 11.16 7.48 0.19
N ASP A 321 10.12 7.99 -0.44
CA ASP A 321 8.92 7.22 -0.74
C ASP A 321 8.91 6.82 -2.22
N ILE A 322 8.46 5.60 -2.49
CA ILE A 322 7.90 5.26 -3.78
C ILE A 322 6.43 5.70 -3.74
N GLU A 323 6.13 6.77 -4.46
CA GLU A 323 4.75 7.22 -4.63
C GLU A 323 4.09 6.53 -5.82
N PHE A 324 2.79 6.26 -5.69
CA PHE A 324 1.95 5.72 -6.76
C PHE A 324 0.85 6.71 -7.15
N LYS A 325 0.50 6.70 -8.44
CA LYS A 325 -0.54 7.55 -9.01
C LYS A 325 -1.93 6.94 -8.76
N PHE A 326 -2.47 7.18 -7.57
CA PHE A 326 -3.84 6.83 -7.20
C PHE A 326 -4.86 7.71 -7.95
N PRO A 327 -6.16 7.37 -7.96
CA PRO A 327 -7.20 8.23 -8.55
C PRO A 327 -7.24 9.65 -7.98
N PHE A 328 -6.73 9.86 -6.76
CA PHE A 328 -6.63 11.16 -6.08
C PHE A 328 -5.22 11.78 -6.13
N GLY A 329 -4.36 11.33 -7.04
CA GLY A 329 -3.01 11.85 -7.26
C GLY A 329 -1.90 10.96 -6.72
N PHE A 330 -0.66 11.43 -6.88
CA PHE A 330 0.51 10.73 -6.33
C PHE A 330 0.49 10.77 -4.81
N LYS A 331 0.63 9.60 -4.19
CA LYS A 331 0.73 9.43 -2.74
C LYS A 331 1.68 8.28 -2.42
N GLU A 332 2.26 8.34 -1.24
CA GLU A 332 3.14 7.32 -0.68
C GLU A 332 2.51 5.92 -0.76
N LEU A 333 3.24 4.99 -1.35
CA LEU A 333 2.92 3.58 -1.42
C LEU A 333 3.88 2.75 -0.56
N GLU A 334 5.18 3.01 -0.64
CA GLU A 334 6.24 2.32 0.09
C GLU A 334 7.29 3.31 0.55
N GLY A 335 7.65 3.28 1.84
CA GLY A 335 8.75 4.04 2.40
C GLY A 335 10.05 3.24 2.39
N ILE A 336 11.18 3.91 2.10
CA ILE A 336 12.53 3.35 2.16
C ILE A 336 13.38 4.32 2.98
N HIS A 337 13.89 3.87 4.12
CA HIS A 337 14.57 4.73 5.09
C HIS A 337 15.91 4.15 5.51
N SER A 338 16.95 4.97 5.58
CA SER A 338 18.19 4.67 6.30
C SER A 338 18.04 5.20 7.73
N ARG A 339 17.79 4.30 8.69
CA ARG A 339 17.41 4.62 10.09
C ARG A 339 18.58 4.75 11.03
N THR A 340 19.82 4.57 10.57
CA THR A 340 21.03 4.51 11.39
C THR A 340 20.93 3.41 12.47
N ASP A 341 21.49 3.62 13.68
CA ASP A 341 21.41 2.71 14.82
C ASP A 341 20.34 3.13 15.85
N PHE A 342 19.54 4.12 15.54
CA PHE A 342 18.64 4.79 16.49
C PHE A 342 17.78 3.81 17.30
N ASP A 343 17.05 2.92 16.61
CA ASP A 343 16.10 2.00 17.26
C ASP A 343 16.82 1.01 18.18
N LEU A 344 17.88 0.35 17.69
CA LEU A 344 18.65 -0.62 18.48
C LEU A 344 19.33 0.05 19.67
N SER A 345 19.95 1.21 19.47
CA SER A 345 20.60 1.99 20.55
C SER A 345 19.59 2.47 21.59
N SER A 346 18.41 2.89 21.18
CA SER A 346 17.35 3.28 22.10
C SER A 346 16.83 2.10 22.92
N HIS A 347 16.60 0.94 22.30
CA HIS A 347 16.23 -0.28 23.02
C HIS A 347 17.34 -0.77 23.94
N GLU A 348 18.61 -0.66 23.55
CA GLU A 348 19.76 -0.97 24.40
C GLU A 348 19.73 -0.10 25.66
N LYS A 349 19.55 1.22 25.49
CA LYS A 349 19.46 2.19 26.59
C LYS A 349 18.33 1.89 27.58
N HIS A 350 17.12 1.57 27.06
CA HIS A 350 15.94 1.37 27.90
C HIS A 350 15.88 -0.02 28.54
N SER A 351 16.48 -1.03 27.91
CA SER A 351 16.51 -2.40 28.44
C SER A 351 17.74 -2.71 29.31
N GLY A 352 18.81 -1.95 29.15
CA GLY A 352 20.12 -2.25 29.73
C GLY A 352 20.82 -3.47 29.12
N LYS A 353 20.28 -3.99 27.99
CA LYS A 353 20.82 -5.16 27.27
C LYS A 353 21.51 -4.73 26.00
N LYS A 354 22.73 -5.19 25.76
CA LYS A 354 23.46 -4.91 24.52
C LYS A 354 22.78 -5.55 23.31
N LEU A 355 22.46 -4.74 22.30
CA LEU A 355 21.91 -5.15 21.01
C LEU A 355 22.98 -5.02 19.91
N GLN A 356 24.16 -5.56 20.17
CA GLN A 356 25.35 -5.45 19.33
C GLN A 356 25.61 -6.75 18.57
N PHE A 357 26.15 -6.61 17.39
CA PHE A 357 26.70 -7.71 16.58
C PHE A 357 28.21 -7.76 16.76
N PHE A 358 28.75 -8.95 17.07
CA PHE A 358 30.19 -9.17 17.02
C PHE A 358 30.58 -9.55 15.59
N ASP A 359 31.41 -8.71 14.98
CA ASP A 359 31.93 -8.92 13.64
C ASP A 359 33.29 -9.62 13.71
N PRO A 360 33.38 -10.91 13.34
CA PRO A 360 34.64 -11.64 13.41
C PRO A 360 35.70 -11.17 12.43
N GLU A 361 35.30 -10.47 11.34
CA GLU A 361 36.25 -9.93 10.37
C GLU A 361 36.97 -8.69 10.90
N LEU A 362 36.25 -7.86 11.65
CA LEU A 362 36.79 -6.66 12.27
C LEU A 362 37.31 -6.92 13.70
N ASN A 363 36.95 -8.06 14.29
CA ASN A 363 37.19 -8.40 15.68
C ASN A 363 36.66 -7.34 16.66
N GLU A 364 35.50 -6.77 16.36
CA GLU A 364 34.83 -5.74 17.17
C GLU A 364 33.33 -5.96 17.25
N SER A 365 32.70 -5.32 18.26
CA SER A 365 31.24 -5.31 18.39
C SER A 365 30.70 -3.92 18.11
N TYR A 366 29.63 -3.84 17.36
CA TYR A 366 28.94 -2.58 17.05
C TYR A 366 27.42 -2.77 17.04
N VAL A 367 26.67 -1.68 17.23
CA VAL A 367 25.25 -1.63 16.96
C VAL A 367 25.08 -1.48 15.45
N PRO A 368 24.38 -2.41 14.76
CA PRO A 368 24.18 -2.30 13.32
C PRO A 368 23.36 -1.08 12.93
N TYR A 369 23.63 -0.51 11.77
CA TYR A 369 22.74 0.43 11.11
C TYR A 369 21.64 -0.30 10.37
N VAL A 370 20.52 0.37 10.12
CA VAL A 370 19.33 -0.27 9.58
C VAL A 370 18.86 0.45 8.31
N VAL A 371 18.54 -0.32 7.29
CA VAL A 371 17.79 0.14 6.11
C VAL A 371 16.42 -0.52 6.13
N GLU A 372 15.38 0.30 6.18
CA GLU A 372 13.98 -0.12 6.23
C GLU A 372 13.35 -0.08 4.84
N THR A 373 12.48 -1.06 4.55
CA THR A 373 11.45 -0.95 3.51
C THR A 373 10.10 -1.30 4.13
N SER A 374 9.12 -0.42 3.98
CA SER A 374 7.80 -0.60 4.59
C SER A 374 6.69 -0.23 3.62
N ILE A 375 5.77 -1.17 3.36
CA ILE A 375 4.63 -0.99 2.47
C ILE A 375 3.35 -1.43 3.16
N GLY A 376 2.30 -0.61 3.07
CA GLY A 376 0.95 -0.98 3.52
C GLY A 376 0.30 -1.96 2.54
N VAL A 377 -0.11 -3.14 3.02
CA VAL A 377 -0.84 -4.13 2.19
C VAL A 377 -2.10 -3.52 1.58
N ASP A 378 -2.82 -2.72 2.37
CA ASP A 378 -4.09 -2.10 2.00
C ASP A 378 -3.89 -1.01 0.93
N ARG A 379 -2.80 -0.22 1.04
CA ARG A 379 -2.40 0.74 -0.01
C ARG A 379 -2.00 0.04 -1.29
N MET A 380 -1.23 -1.06 -1.19
CA MET A 380 -0.85 -1.87 -2.35
C MET A 380 -2.08 -2.50 -3.02
N PHE A 381 -3.03 -3.01 -2.23
CA PHE A 381 -4.31 -3.48 -2.72
C PHE A 381 -5.05 -2.40 -3.52
N LEU A 382 -5.18 -1.20 -2.94
CA LEU A 382 -5.86 -0.08 -3.61
C LEU A 382 -5.15 0.35 -4.89
N ALA A 383 -3.81 0.40 -4.89
CA ALA A 383 -3.01 0.74 -6.05
C ALA A 383 -3.28 -0.24 -7.21
N ILE A 384 -3.16 -1.55 -6.94
CA ILE A 384 -3.41 -2.61 -7.92
C ILE A 384 -4.86 -2.55 -8.40
N PHE A 385 -5.83 -2.53 -7.47
CA PHE A 385 -7.25 -2.59 -7.77
C PHE A 385 -7.72 -1.39 -8.60
N SER A 386 -7.37 -0.18 -8.19
CA SER A 386 -7.79 1.05 -8.88
C SER A 386 -7.18 1.17 -10.27
N LYS A 387 -5.95 0.66 -10.46
CA LYS A 387 -5.28 0.71 -11.76
C LYS A 387 -5.73 -0.38 -12.73
N SER A 388 -6.22 -1.49 -12.18
CA SER A 388 -6.70 -2.63 -12.98
C SER A 388 -8.15 -2.50 -13.43
N LEU A 389 -8.93 -1.59 -12.85
CA LEU A 389 -10.35 -1.41 -13.18
C LEU A 389 -10.50 -0.53 -14.41
N GLU A 390 -11.05 -1.08 -15.48
CA GLU A 390 -11.26 -0.39 -16.75
C GLU A 390 -12.70 -0.57 -17.27
N GLU A 391 -13.20 0.45 -17.96
CA GLU A 391 -14.40 0.36 -18.79
C GLU A 391 -13.98 0.41 -20.26
N GLU A 392 -14.29 -0.64 -21.00
CA GLU A 392 -13.98 -0.76 -22.44
C GLU A 392 -15.24 -0.64 -23.27
N THR A 393 -15.17 0.12 -24.37
CA THR A 393 -16.21 0.14 -25.40
C THR A 393 -15.86 -0.89 -26.47
N LEU A 394 -16.76 -1.82 -26.70
CA LEU A 394 -16.57 -2.88 -27.68
C LEU A 394 -16.98 -2.40 -29.09
N GLU A 395 -16.55 -3.12 -30.11
CA GLU A 395 -16.86 -2.82 -31.53
C GLU A 395 -18.37 -2.67 -31.83
N ASN A 396 -19.21 -3.41 -31.10
CA ASN A 396 -20.65 -3.33 -31.20
C ASN A 396 -21.30 -2.16 -30.43
N GLY A 397 -20.47 -1.25 -29.86
CA GLY A 397 -20.92 -0.11 -29.08
C GLY A 397 -21.36 -0.43 -27.65
N SER A 398 -21.35 -1.69 -27.21
CA SER A 398 -21.61 -2.04 -25.80
C SER A 398 -20.38 -1.79 -24.94
N THR A 399 -20.59 -1.56 -23.62
CA THR A 399 -19.50 -1.41 -22.67
C THR A 399 -19.27 -2.69 -21.88
N ARG A 400 -18.04 -2.95 -21.49
CA ARG A 400 -17.70 -3.94 -20.47
C ARG A 400 -16.84 -3.34 -19.37
N THR A 401 -17.15 -3.67 -18.13
CA THR A 401 -16.26 -3.44 -16.99
C THR A 401 -15.34 -4.64 -16.87
N VAL A 402 -14.04 -4.39 -16.81
CA VAL A 402 -13.01 -5.43 -16.67
C VAL A 402 -12.02 -5.03 -15.59
N LEU A 403 -11.67 -5.99 -14.72
CA LEU A 403 -10.65 -5.83 -13.70
C LEU A 403 -9.38 -6.56 -14.17
N LYS A 404 -8.45 -5.83 -14.82
CA LYS A 404 -7.21 -6.38 -15.41
C LYS A 404 -6.13 -6.61 -14.36
N LEU A 405 -6.44 -7.36 -13.32
CA LEU A 405 -5.45 -7.74 -12.31
C LEU A 405 -4.28 -8.49 -12.95
N PRO A 406 -3.02 -8.24 -12.51
CA PRO A 406 -1.91 -9.15 -12.81
C PRO A 406 -2.33 -10.60 -12.50
N ALA A 407 -2.18 -11.51 -13.44
CA ALA A 407 -2.72 -12.86 -13.33
C ALA A 407 -2.20 -13.61 -12.09
N VAL A 408 -0.96 -13.32 -11.69
CA VAL A 408 -0.35 -13.85 -10.45
C VAL A 408 -1.14 -13.43 -9.19
N LEU A 409 -1.78 -12.28 -9.20
CA LEU A 409 -2.52 -11.73 -8.06
C LEU A 409 -4.03 -12.02 -8.12
N ALA A 410 -4.57 -12.45 -9.29
CA ALA A 410 -6.00 -12.71 -9.46
C ALA A 410 -6.54 -13.64 -8.36
N PRO A 411 -7.69 -13.33 -7.73
CA PRO A 411 -8.32 -14.19 -6.72
C PRO A 411 -8.64 -15.59 -7.25
N THR A 412 -9.22 -15.64 -8.43
CA THR A 412 -9.54 -16.87 -9.17
C THR A 412 -8.67 -16.92 -10.42
N LYS A 413 -7.98 -18.04 -10.65
CA LYS A 413 -7.06 -18.20 -11.78
C LYS A 413 -7.77 -18.63 -13.07
N ALA A 414 -8.79 -19.46 -12.93
CA ALA A 414 -9.62 -19.87 -14.04
C ALA A 414 -11.05 -20.14 -13.60
N ALA A 415 -12.01 -19.88 -14.48
CA ALA A 415 -13.43 -20.25 -14.29
C ALA A 415 -13.82 -21.33 -15.29
N ILE A 416 -14.38 -22.43 -14.79
CA ILE A 416 -14.84 -23.57 -15.61
C ILE A 416 -16.34 -23.43 -15.85
N LEU A 417 -16.74 -23.39 -17.10
CA LEU A 417 -18.06 -22.97 -17.55
C LEU A 417 -18.63 -24.00 -18.55
N PRO A 418 -19.55 -24.89 -18.15
CA PRO A 418 -20.23 -25.76 -19.14
C PRO A 418 -21.07 -24.88 -20.07
N LEU A 419 -21.04 -25.10 -21.38
CA LEU A 419 -21.79 -24.31 -22.36
C LEU A 419 -23.30 -24.32 -22.05
N VAL A 420 -23.84 -25.52 -21.75
CA VAL A 420 -25.21 -25.75 -21.33
C VAL A 420 -25.27 -26.79 -20.20
N LYS A 421 -26.36 -26.79 -19.40
CA LYS A 421 -26.60 -27.74 -18.29
C LYS A 421 -27.17 -29.09 -18.75
N LYS A 422 -26.79 -29.56 -19.90
CA LYS A 422 -27.36 -30.79 -20.53
C LYS A 422 -26.24 -31.64 -21.08
N ASP A 423 -26.58 -32.83 -21.47
CA ASP A 423 -25.77 -33.73 -22.28
C ASP A 423 -24.44 -34.13 -21.63
N GLY A 424 -24.38 -34.13 -20.28
CA GLY A 424 -23.17 -34.50 -19.52
C GLY A 424 -22.07 -33.44 -19.52
N LEU A 425 -22.35 -32.19 -19.96
CA LEU A 425 -21.35 -31.12 -19.99
C LEU A 425 -21.06 -30.55 -18.58
N SER A 426 -22.08 -30.50 -17.71
CA SER A 426 -21.90 -30.05 -16.31
C SER A 426 -21.01 -31.02 -15.54
N GLU A 427 -21.20 -32.31 -15.72
CA GLU A 427 -20.41 -33.36 -15.08
C GLU A 427 -18.94 -33.28 -15.54
N LEU A 428 -18.70 -33.22 -16.85
CA LEU A 428 -17.36 -33.10 -17.41
C LEU A 428 -16.66 -31.79 -16.97
N ALA A 429 -17.39 -30.68 -16.95
CA ALA A 429 -16.86 -29.42 -16.44
C ALA A 429 -16.50 -29.49 -14.95
N HIS A 430 -17.27 -30.26 -14.18
CA HIS A 430 -16.98 -30.47 -12.76
C HIS A 430 -15.77 -31.36 -12.54
N GLU A 431 -15.55 -32.38 -13.39
CA GLU A 431 -14.31 -33.18 -13.37
C GLU A 431 -13.07 -32.32 -13.62
N ILE A 432 -13.11 -31.44 -14.65
CA ILE A 432 -12.03 -30.51 -14.94
C ILE A 432 -11.81 -29.52 -13.76
N PHE A 433 -12.88 -29.03 -13.15
CA PHE A 433 -12.80 -28.19 -11.97
C PHE A 433 -12.12 -28.93 -10.80
N GLN A 434 -12.53 -30.17 -10.52
CA GLN A 434 -11.96 -30.99 -9.44
C GLN A 434 -10.47 -31.29 -9.65
N GLU A 435 -10.03 -31.48 -10.88
CA GLU A 435 -8.62 -31.66 -11.19
C GLU A 435 -7.80 -30.38 -11.00
N LEU A 436 -8.25 -29.25 -11.56
CA LEU A 436 -7.52 -28.00 -11.51
C LEU A 436 -7.48 -27.35 -10.10
N GLN A 437 -8.44 -27.67 -9.22
CA GLN A 437 -8.48 -27.10 -7.87
C GLN A 437 -7.31 -27.52 -6.97
N TRP A 438 -6.59 -28.60 -7.31
CA TRP A 438 -5.43 -29.04 -6.57
C TRP A 438 -4.26 -28.07 -6.70
N ASP A 439 -4.14 -27.44 -7.87
CA ASP A 439 -3.02 -26.54 -8.18
C ASP A 439 -3.41 -25.06 -8.13
N PHE A 440 -4.69 -24.72 -8.40
CA PHE A 440 -5.13 -23.34 -8.59
C PHE A 440 -6.42 -23.02 -7.86
N ALA A 441 -6.58 -21.76 -7.46
CA ALA A 441 -7.88 -21.25 -7.08
C ALA A 441 -8.74 -21.09 -8.34
N VAL A 442 -9.68 -22.01 -8.54
CA VAL A 442 -10.61 -22.05 -9.68
C VAL A 442 -12.06 -21.90 -9.22
N SER A 443 -12.93 -21.50 -10.12
CA SER A 443 -14.37 -21.39 -9.87
C SER A 443 -15.16 -22.20 -10.92
N TYR A 444 -16.34 -22.65 -10.53
CA TYR A 444 -17.31 -23.28 -11.39
C TYR A 444 -18.58 -22.43 -11.46
N ASP A 445 -19.10 -22.18 -12.67
CA ASP A 445 -20.34 -21.43 -12.84
C ASP A 445 -21.13 -21.94 -14.04
N GLU A 446 -22.39 -22.30 -13.81
CA GLU A 446 -23.33 -22.75 -14.84
C GLU A 446 -24.62 -21.92 -14.88
N LYS A 447 -24.68 -20.81 -14.13
CA LYS A 447 -25.85 -19.94 -14.04
C LYS A 447 -25.80 -18.90 -15.16
N ASP A 448 -26.88 -18.74 -15.91
CA ASP A 448 -27.03 -17.83 -17.04
C ASP A 448 -26.32 -18.28 -18.34
N ALA A 449 -26.48 -17.52 -19.41
CA ALA A 449 -25.78 -17.73 -20.68
C ALA A 449 -24.27 -17.49 -20.54
N VAL A 450 -23.46 -18.23 -21.29
CA VAL A 450 -22.00 -18.19 -21.24
C VAL A 450 -21.43 -16.77 -21.38
N GLY A 451 -22.00 -15.93 -22.24
CA GLY A 451 -21.56 -14.54 -22.41
C GLY A 451 -21.73 -13.69 -21.14
N ARG A 452 -22.81 -13.91 -20.36
CA ARG A 452 -23.00 -13.24 -19.05
C ARG A 452 -22.00 -13.73 -18.01
N ARG A 453 -21.68 -15.02 -18.03
CA ARG A 453 -20.65 -15.60 -17.15
C ARG A 453 -19.27 -15.05 -17.45
N TYR A 454 -18.92 -14.89 -18.74
CA TYR A 454 -17.67 -14.21 -19.13
C TYR A 454 -17.60 -12.79 -18.57
N ARG A 455 -18.67 -11.98 -18.70
CA ARG A 455 -18.73 -10.62 -18.15
C ARG A 455 -18.55 -10.58 -16.64
N ARG A 456 -19.14 -11.54 -15.93
CA ARG A 456 -18.97 -11.69 -14.48
C ARG A 456 -17.51 -11.98 -14.12
N GLN A 457 -16.85 -12.87 -14.85
CA GLN A 457 -15.46 -13.22 -14.64
C GLN A 457 -14.50 -12.08 -15.04
N ASP A 458 -14.81 -11.33 -16.10
CA ASP A 458 -14.07 -10.11 -16.47
C ASP A 458 -14.10 -9.09 -15.31
N ALA A 459 -15.26 -8.85 -14.70
CA ALA A 459 -15.42 -7.92 -13.57
C ALA A 459 -14.77 -8.42 -12.27
N LEU A 460 -14.65 -9.73 -12.06
CA LEU A 460 -13.95 -10.34 -10.93
C LEU A 460 -12.42 -10.39 -11.12
N GLY A 461 -11.93 -10.17 -12.34
CA GLY A 461 -10.51 -10.19 -12.63
C GLY A 461 -9.94 -11.58 -12.90
N THR A 462 -10.77 -12.57 -13.22
CA THR A 462 -10.35 -13.93 -13.56
C THR A 462 -9.66 -13.95 -14.91
N PRO A 463 -8.37 -14.36 -15.03
CA PRO A 463 -7.62 -14.26 -16.29
C PRO A 463 -8.10 -15.24 -17.37
N PHE A 464 -8.65 -16.39 -16.98
CA PHE A 464 -9.07 -17.43 -17.92
C PHE A 464 -10.51 -17.87 -17.67
N CYS A 465 -11.28 -18.02 -18.76
CA CYS A 465 -12.55 -18.75 -18.74
C CYS A 465 -12.42 -19.98 -19.63
N ILE A 466 -12.69 -21.16 -19.05
CA ILE A 466 -12.59 -22.45 -19.74
C ILE A 466 -14.00 -22.93 -20.03
N THR A 467 -14.37 -23.01 -21.31
CA THR A 467 -15.70 -23.45 -21.72
C THR A 467 -15.67 -24.90 -22.18
N VAL A 468 -16.52 -25.70 -21.55
CA VAL A 468 -16.76 -27.12 -21.85
C VAL A 468 -18.01 -27.22 -22.73
N ASP A 469 -17.86 -27.75 -23.92
CA ASP A 469 -18.92 -27.84 -24.92
C ASP A 469 -19.08 -29.29 -25.50
N HIS A 470 -19.93 -29.47 -26.51
CA HIS A 470 -20.17 -30.81 -27.08
C HIS A 470 -18.91 -31.39 -27.72
N GLN A 471 -18.08 -30.57 -28.38
CA GLN A 471 -16.83 -31.04 -28.97
C GLN A 471 -15.85 -31.55 -27.91
N THR A 472 -15.87 -31.02 -26.68
CA THR A 472 -15.05 -31.49 -25.57
C THR A 472 -15.23 -33.00 -25.32
N LYS A 473 -16.44 -33.53 -25.48
CA LYS A 473 -16.74 -34.96 -25.31
C LYS A 473 -16.14 -35.83 -26.40
N GLU A 474 -15.94 -35.25 -27.60
CA GLU A 474 -15.46 -35.99 -28.76
C GLU A 474 -13.92 -36.06 -28.79
N ASP A 475 -13.25 -34.93 -28.50
CA ASP A 475 -11.81 -34.78 -28.73
C ASP A 475 -10.99 -34.38 -27.48
N GLN A 476 -11.61 -34.33 -26.30
CA GLN A 476 -10.95 -33.95 -25.04
C GLN A 476 -10.30 -32.56 -25.10
N THR A 477 -10.88 -31.63 -25.88
CA THR A 477 -10.42 -30.25 -25.92
C THR A 477 -11.47 -29.29 -25.35
N VAL A 478 -11.05 -28.13 -24.88
CA VAL A 478 -11.91 -27.06 -24.35
C VAL A 478 -11.56 -25.73 -24.98
N THR A 479 -12.49 -24.77 -24.92
CA THR A 479 -12.19 -23.40 -25.33
C THR A 479 -11.67 -22.63 -24.12
N ILE A 480 -10.45 -22.12 -24.19
CA ILE A 480 -9.92 -21.15 -23.24
C ILE A 480 -10.09 -19.74 -23.77
N ARG A 481 -10.68 -18.85 -22.95
CA ARG A 481 -10.85 -17.44 -23.27
C ARG A 481 -9.97 -16.60 -22.36
N HIS A 482 -9.18 -15.71 -22.94
CA HIS A 482 -8.33 -14.76 -22.24
C HIS A 482 -9.13 -13.50 -21.88
N ARG A 483 -9.07 -13.07 -20.60
CA ARG A 483 -9.79 -11.90 -20.10
C ARG A 483 -9.40 -10.62 -20.85
N ASP A 484 -8.10 -10.38 -21.05
CA ASP A 484 -7.60 -9.08 -21.49
C ASP A 484 -7.82 -8.86 -23.00
N SER A 485 -7.55 -9.87 -23.84
CA SER A 485 -7.75 -9.79 -25.28
C SER A 485 -9.14 -10.24 -25.75
N MET A 486 -9.87 -11.00 -24.91
CA MET A 486 -11.09 -11.74 -25.27
C MET A 486 -10.89 -12.83 -26.34
N GLU A 487 -9.65 -13.07 -26.75
CA GLU A 487 -9.32 -14.14 -27.67
C GLU A 487 -9.70 -15.50 -27.08
N GLN A 488 -10.11 -16.39 -27.98
CA GLN A 488 -10.51 -17.74 -27.65
C GLN A 488 -9.71 -18.72 -28.51
N GLU A 489 -9.18 -19.73 -27.87
CA GLU A 489 -8.44 -20.80 -28.54
C GLU A 489 -8.87 -22.16 -28.03
N ARG A 490 -8.71 -23.18 -28.87
CA ARG A 490 -9.01 -24.56 -28.52
C ARG A 490 -7.75 -25.26 -28.04
N VAL A 491 -7.81 -25.84 -26.84
CA VAL A 491 -6.66 -26.50 -26.19
C VAL A 491 -7.06 -27.85 -25.62
N ALA A 492 -6.12 -28.78 -25.51
CA ALA A 492 -6.37 -30.05 -24.85
C ALA A 492 -6.57 -29.86 -23.34
N ILE A 493 -7.46 -30.62 -22.73
CA ILE A 493 -7.70 -30.59 -21.27
C ILE A 493 -6.37 -30.87 -20.52
N ALA A 494 -5.56 -31.79 -21.02
CA ALA A 494 -4.27 -32.14 -20.43
C ALA A 494 -3.26 -30.97 -20.39
N ASP A 495 -3.39 -29.96 -21.24
CA ASP A 495 -2.48 -28.81 -21.30
C ASP A 495 -2.89 -27.65 -20.39
N LEU A 496 -4.13 -27.68 -19.84
CA LEU A 496 -4.70 -26.57 -19.07
C LEU A 496 -3.83 -26.16 -17.88
N ALA A 497 -3.41 -27.10 -17.06
CA ALA A 497 -2.58 -26.80 -15.89
C ALA A 497 -1.28 -26.08 -16.27
N GLY A 498 -0.61 -26.53 -17.35
CA GLY A 498 0.60 -25.89 -17.84
C GLY A 498 0.37 -24.49 -18.43
N ILE A 499 -0.76 -24.26 -19.10
CA ILE A 499 -1.13 -22.94 -19.65
C ILE A 499 -1.39 -21.96 -18.51
N ILE A 500 -2.20 -22.37 -17.53
CA ILE A 500 -2.54 -21.54 -16.37
C ILE A 500 -1.27 -21.22 -15.57
N ASP A 501 -0.44 -22.24 -15.23
CA ASP A 501 0.78 -22.04 -14.43
C ASP A 501 1.71 -20.99 -15.06
N ARG A 502 1.96 -21.07 -16.36
CA ARG A 502 2.81 -20.09 -17.05
C ARG A 502 2.34 -18.64 -16.87
N ALA A 503 1.04 -18.41 -16.76
CA ALA A 503 0.48 -17.07 -16.62
C ALA A 503 0.42 -16.60 -15.14
N VAL A 504 0.15 -17.53 -14.19
CA VAL A 504 -0.17 -17.15 -12.81
C VAL A 504 0.97 -17.42 -11.82
N SER A 505 2.01 -18.15 -12.23
CA SER A 505 3.12 -18.51 -11.34
C SER A 505 3.95 -17.29 -10.95
N ALA A 506 4.12 -17.08 -9.64
CA ALA A 506 4.99 -16.04 -9.11
C ALA A 506 6.43 -16.12 -9.67
N LYS A 507 6.94 -17.33 -9.92
CA LYS A 507 8.26 -17.55 -10.55
C LYS A 507 8.41 -16.80 -11.87
N HIS A 508 7.41 -16.88 -12.76
CA HIS A 508 7.47 -16.26 -14.08
C HIS A 508 7.38 -14.72 -13.98
N TRP A 509 6.63 -14.21 -13.02
CA TRP A 509 6.50 -12.78 -12.79
C TRP A 509 7.74 -12.19 -12.11
N LEU A 510 8.27 -12.84 -11.08
CA LEU A 510 9.46 -12.37 -10.35
C LEU A 510 10.73 -12.43 -11.19
N LYS A 511 10.83 -13.33 -12.18
CA LYS A 511 11.93 -13.34 -13.15
C LYS A 511 12.04 -12.05 -13.96
N LYS A 512 10.98 -11.22 -14.03
CA LYS A 512 11.04 -9.89 -14.67
C LYS A 512 11.85 -8.87 -13.85
N MET A 513 12.19 -9.18 -12.60
CA MET A 513 13.03 -8.32 -11.75
C MET A 513 14.52 -8.49 -12.03
N ALA A 514 14.92 -9.65 -12.55
CA ALA A 514 16.31 -9.97 -12.90
C ALA A 514 16.67 -9.36 -14.25
#